data_4e94ceae5306656b09790ad4d64e2cab
#
_entry.id   4e94ceae5306656b09790ad4d64e2cab
#
_cell.length_a   1.000
_cell.length_b   1.000
_cell.length_c   1.000
_cell.angle_alpha   90.00
_cell.angle_beta   90.00
_cell.angle_gamma   90.00
#
_symmetry.space_group_name_H-M   'P 1'
#
loop_
_entity.id
_entity.type
_entity.pdbx_description
1 polymer ?
#
loop_
_entity_poly.entity_id
_entity_poly.type
_entity_poly.pdbx_seq_one_letter_code
_entity_poly.pdbx_strand_id
1 'polypeptide(L)'
;NGNGGIAEEPFVVHMEGFTGFLSTRFFTDESEWRYTGVFHYPGKSLRKVEVVYHETPGFSFAMEVDSNGDLSVLNQHGKAVVRDTLAWQDRFNHFKKIHIETFNHHLSPSGLDSLSNAAPAFTMRAWGMVDSLPTEIHLFWKHPTMDTYDNEGVLNPWDGARMYAKFNEEMVLVQRFVFDDLIALPPEMY
;
A
#
# COMPACT_ATOMS: atom_id res chain seq x y z
N ASN A 1 38.94 -9.53 5.58
CA ASN A 1 40.01 -10.16 6.34
C ASN A 1 39.46 -11.43 6.99
N GLY A 2 40.03 -12.60 6.67
CA GLY A 2 39.56 -13.91 7.18
C GLY A 2 39.60 -14.08 8.70
N ASN A 3 40.11 -13.11 9.43
CA ASN A 3 40.27 -13.13 10.90
C ASN A 3 39.27 -12.22 11.63
N GLY A 4 38.21 -11.67 10.94
CA GLY A 4 37.18 -10.83 11.55
C GLY A 4 37.64 -9.43 11.98
N GLY A 5 38.83 -8.99 11.60
CA GLY A 5 39.31 -7.63 11.84
C GLY A 5 38.93 -6.65 10.73
N ILE A 6 38.85 -5.35 11.06
CA ILE A 6 38.65 -4.29 10.08
C ILE A 6 39.89 -4.23 9.18
N ALA A 7 39.66 -4.16 7.86
CA ALA A 7 40.76 -3.99 6.91
C ALA A 7 41.35 -2.57 7.03
N GLU A 8 42.66 -2.44 6.98
CA GLU A 8 43.36 -1.15 7.03
C GLU A 8 43.22 -0.36 5.72
N GLU A 9 43.02 -1.07 4.60
CA GLU A 9 42.82 -0.47 3.30
C GLU A 9 41.44 -0.85 2.71
N PRO A 10 40.81 0.04 1.94
CA PRO A 10 39.51 -0.25 1.29
C PRO A 10 39.70 -1.28 0.17
N PHE A 11 38.77 -2.20 0.06
CA PHE A 11 38.69 -3.19 -1.02
C PHE A 11 37.55 -2.84 -1.97
N VAL A 12 37.76 -3.08 -3.26
CA VAL A 12 36.68 -3.13 -4.23
C VAL A 12 36.08 -4.53 -4.17
N VAL A 13 34.80 -4.61 -3.84
CA VAL A 13 34.04 -5.85 -3.79
C VAL A 13 33.07 -5.94 -4.95
N HIS A 14 32.88 -7.14 -5.50
CA HIS A 14 31.85 -7.40 -6.50
C HIS A 14 31.16 -8.72 -6.13
N MET A 15 29.96 -8.90 -6.64
CA MET A 15 29.22 -10.15 -6.54
C MET A 15 29.23 -10.82 -7.91
N GLU A 16 29.64 -12.07 -7.97
CA GLU A 16 29.70 -12.85 -9.22
C GLU A 16 28.29 -12.93 -9.83
N GLY A 17 28.20 -12.64 -11.12
CA GLY A 17 26.92 -12.60 -11.86
C GLY A 17 26.08 -11.34 -11.67
N PHE A 18 26.56 -10.35 -10.88
CA PHE A 18 25.88 -9.08 -10.68
C PHE A 18 26.57 -7.94 -11.45
N THR A 19 25.82 -7.25 -12.29
CA THR A 19 26.27 -6.05 -13.00
C THR A 19 25.59 -4.82 -12.40
N GLY A 20 26.33 -3.97 -11.70
CA GLY A 20 25.81 -2.74 -11.08
C GLY A 20 26.56 -2.35 -9.81
N PHE A 21 26.13 -1.24 -9.20
CA PHE A 21 26.74 -0.78 -7.94
C PHE A 21 26.13 -1.53 -6.74
N LEU A 22 26.98 -2.17 -5.94
CA LEU A 22 26.57 -2.85 -4.71
C LEU A 22 26.07 -1.87 -3.65
N SER A 23 26.49 -0.60 -3.69
CA SER A 23 26.06 0.44 -2.74
C SER A 23 24.54 0.60 -2.64
N THR A 24 23.80 0.31 -3.70
CA THR A 24 22.33 0.34 -3.71
C THR A 24 21.70 -0.80 -2.91
N ARG A 25 22.48 -1.75 -2.41
CA ARG A 25 22.04 -2.90 -1.62
C ARG A 25 22.52 -2.85 -0.17
N PHE A 26 23.34 -1.87 0.18
CA PHE A 26 23.88 -1.66 1.53
C PHE A 26 23.45 -0.28 2.01
N PHE A 27 22.29 -0.23 2.62
CA PHE A 27 21.75 0.99 3.20
C PHE A 27 22.36 1.25 4.57
N THR A 28 22.61 2.50 4.90
CA THR A 28 23.05 2.94 6.23
C THR A 28 21.89 3.41 7.10
N ASP A 29 20.73 3.65 6.50
CA ASP A 29 19.50 4.03 7.20
C ASP A 29 18.78 2.76 7.69
N GLU A 30 18.50 2.72 8.99
CA GLU A 30 17.79 1.60 9.62
C GLU A 30 16.40 1.38 8.99
N SER A 31 15.73 2.44 8.58
CA SER A 31 14.39 2.37 7.97
C SER A 31 14.34 1.53 6.70
N GLU A 32 15.46 1.47 5.95
CA GLU A 32 15.57 0.69 4.72
C GLU A 32 15.65 -0.83 4.95
N TRP A 33 15.94 -1.25 6.19
CA TRP A 33 15.98 -2.66 6.58
C TRP A 33 14.70 -3.16 7.23
N ARG A 34 13.77 -2.26 7.52
CA ARG A 34 12.49 -2.61 8.14
C ARG A 34 11.61 -3.37 7.16
N TYR A 35 10.85 -4.34 7.69
CA TYR A 35 9.85 -5.05 6.90
C TYR A 35 8.72 -4.11 6.47
N THR A 36 8.48 -4.02 5.17
CA THR A 36 7.54 -3.09 4.56
C THR A 36 6.13 -3.67 4.31
N GLY A 37 5.91 -4.95 4.66
CA GLY A 37 4.63 -5.62 4.44
C GLY A 37 3.50 -5.01 5.28
N VAL A 38 2.40 -4.67 4.62
CA VAL A 38 1.14 -4.23 5.22
C VAL A 38 0.20 -5.42 5.35
N PHE A 39 -0.13 -6.04 4.23
CA PHE A 39 -0.94 -7.24 4.18
C PHE A 39 -0.07 -8.42 3.78
N HIS A 40 -0.18 -9.52 4.54
CA HIS A 40 0.55 -10.74 4.25
C HIS A 40 -0.33 -11.96 4.60
N TYR A 41 -1.12 -12.39 3.62
CA TYR A 41 -2.08 -13.48 3.75
C TYR A 41 -1.79 -14.58 2.72
N PRO A 42 -0.88 -15.51 3.00
CA PRO A 42 -0.50 -16.55 2.05
C PRO A 42 -1.64 -17.55 1.80
N GLY A 43 -1.72 -18.04 0.58
CA GLY A 43 -2.70 -19.08 0.21
C GLY A 43 -4.15 -18.64 0.39
N LYS A 44 -4.88 -19.35 1.27
CA LYS A 44 -6.30 -19.09 1.59
C LYS A 44 -6.48 -18.45 2.98
N SER A 45 -5.47 -17.80 3.53
CA SER A 45 -5.54 -17.23 4.87
C SER A 45 -6.27 -15.88 4.96
N LEU A 46 -6.51 -15.20 3.84
CA LEU A 46 -7.33 -13.99 3.79
C LEU A 46 -8.81 -14.34 3.80
N ARG A 47 -9.56 -13.78 4.76
CA ARG A 47 -11.00 -14.01 4.91
C ARG A 47 -11.84 -12.84 4.41
N LYS A 48 -11.48 -11.62 4.81
CA LYS A 48 -12.28 -10.42 4.50
C LYS A 48 -11.38 -9.23 4.22
N VAL A 49 -11.80 -8.37 3.30
CA VAL A 49 -11.24 -7.04 3.10
C VAL A 49 -12.36 -6.01 3.06
N GLU A 50 -12.04 -4.78 3.43
CA GLU A 50 -12.95 -3.64 3.39
C GLU A 50 -12.20 -2.42 2.87
N VAL A 51 -12.84 -1.68 1.96
CA VAL A 51 -12.33 -0.42 1.41
C VAL A 51 -13.36 0.66 1.66
N VAL A 52 -12.97 1.68 2.42
CA VAL A 52 -13.80 2.83 2.76
C VAL A 52 -13.31 4.05 1.99
N TYR A 53 -14.19 4.66 1.23
CA TYR A 53 -13.97 5.93 0.54
C TYR A 53 -14.54 7.05 1.41
N HIS A 54 -13.69 7.92 1.96
CA HIS A 54 -14.15 8.96 2.87
C HIS A 54 -14.78 10.15 2.15
N GLU A 55 -14.28 10.49 0.96
CA GLU A 55 -14.85 11.57 0.14
C GLU A 55 -16.13 11.16 -0.58
N THR A 56 -16.24 9.88 -0.94
CA THR A 56 -17.38 9.32 -1.69
C THR A 56 -17.85 8.00 -1.05
N PRO A 57 -18.48 8.03 0.14
CA PRO A 57 -18.82 6.82 0.90
C PRO A 57 -19.66 5.80 0.14
N GLY A 58 -20.45 6.26 -0.84
CA GLY A 58 -21.25 5.40 -1.71
C GLY A 58 -20.48 4.33 -2.48
N PHE A 59 -19.19 4.54 -2.66
CA PHE A 59 -18.30 3.59 -3.33
C PHE A 59 -17.60 2.60 -2.40
N SER A 60 -17.79 2.73 -1.09
CA SER A 60 -17.23 1.80 -0.12
C SER A 60 -17.78 0.40 -0.33
N PHE A 61 -16.89 -0.60 -0.20
CA PHE A 61 -17.24 -2.00 -0.39
C PHE A 61 -16.48 -2.92 0.56
N ALA A 62 -17.00 -4.13 0.71
CA ALA A 62 -16.29 -5.21 1.39
C ALA A 62 -16.31 -6.47 0.52
N MET A 63 -15.28 -7.28 0.66
CA MET A 63 -15.19 -8.61 0.05
C MET A 63 -14.96 -9.64 1.14
N GLU A 64 -15.70 -10.72 1.13
CA GLU A 64 -15.59 -11.77 2.14
C GLU A 64 -15.73 -13.15 1.51
N VAL A 65 -14.88 -14.07 1.96
CA VAL A 65 -14.89 -15.47 1.53
C VAL A 65 -15.62 -16.30 2.60
N ASP A 66 -16.61 -17.07 2.20
CA ASP A 66 -17.35 -17.96 3.07
C ASP A 66 -16.60 -19.28 3.38
N SER A 67 -17.21 -20.16 4.16
CA SER A 67 -16.64 -21.46 4.53
C SER A 67 -16.42 -22.40 3.35
N ASN A 68 -17.10 -22.19 2.23
CA ASN A 68 -16.96 -22.99 1.01
C ASN A 68 -15.85 -22.46 0.11
N GLY A 69 -15.37 -21.23 0.36
CA GLY A 69 -14.39 -20.51 -0.45
C GLY A 69 -15.03 -19.62 -1.50
N ASP A 70 -16.33 -19.37 -1.43
CA ASP A 70 -17.06 -18.51 -2.35
C ASP A 70 -16.92 -17.04 -1.94
N LEU A 71 -16.52 -16.18 -2.90
CA LEU A 71 -16.33 -14.77 -2.68
C LEU A 71 -17.65 -14.01 -2.82
N SER A 72 -18.00 -13.23 -1.80
CA SER A 72 -19.09 -12.28 -1.80
C SER A 72 -18.56 -10.86 -1.78
N VAL A 73 -19.16 -9.97 -2.60
CA VAL A 73 -18.89 -8.53 -2.61
C VAL A 73 -20.09 -7.81 -2.07
N LEU A 74 -19.87 -6.97 -1.06
CA LEU A 74 -20.90 -6.21 -0.36
C LEU A 74 -20.68 -4.71 -0.58
N ASN A 75 -21.75 -3.97 -0.87
CA ASN A 75 -21.68 -2.51 -0.88
C ASN A 75 -21.69 -1.92 0.54
N GLN A 76 -21.61 -0.59 0.67
CA GLN A 76 -21.63 0.14 1.94
C GLN A 76 -22.83 -0.20 2.86
N HIS A 77 -23.94 -0.71 2.31
CA HIS A 77 -25.14 -1.11 3.07
C HIS A 77 -25.18 -2.59 3.42
N GLY A 78 -24.06 -3.33 3.18
CA GLY A 78 -23.97 -4.76 3.40
C GLY A 78 -24.78 -5.60 2.41
N LYS A 79 -25.27 -5.01 1.31
CA LYS A 79 -26.01 -5.73 0.27
C LYS A 79 -25.03 -6.35 -0.72
N ALA A 80 -25.22 -7.63 -1.03
CA ALA A 80 -24.42 -8.33 -2.02
C ALA A 80 -24.57 -7.67 -3.42
N VAL A 81 -23.40 -7.45 -4.06
CA VAL A 81 -23.30 -6.94 -5.43
C VAL A 81 -22.93 -8.11 -6.32
N VAL A 82 -23.88 -8.55 -7.16
CA VAL A 82 -23.62 -9.63 -8.12
C VAL A 82 -22.96 -9.00 -9.35
N ARG A 83 -21.63 -9.23 -9.54
CA ARG A 83 -20.89 -8.67 -10.67
C ARG A 83 -19.77 -9.62 -11.08
N ASP A 84 -18.97 -9.22 -12.06
CA ASP A 84 -17.88 -10.01 -12.62
C ASP A 84 -17.02 -10.68 -11.53
N THR A 85 -17.25 -11.96 -11.35
CA THR A 85 -16.64 -12.76 -10.27
C THR A 85 -15.13 -12.87 -10.44
N LEU A 86 -14.63 -12.87 -11.66
CA LEU A 86 -13.20 -13.02 -11.94
C LEU A 86 -12.43 -11.75 -11.57
N ALA A 87 -12.91 -10.60 -12.00
CA ALA A 87 -12.29 -9.31 -11.66
C ALA A 87 -12.28 -9.06 -10.14
N TRP A 88 -13.36 -9.43 -9.44
CA TRP A 88 -13.40 -9.33 -7.99
C TRP A 88 -12.49 -10.33 -7.27
N GLN A 89 -12.34 -11.54 -7.81
CA GLN A 89 -11.39 -12.53 -7.29
C GLN A 89 -9.94 -12.04 -7.46
N ASP A 90 -9.59 -11.47 -8.60
CA ASP A 90 -8.27 -10.91 -8.84
C ASP A 90 -7.99 -9.75 -7.87
N ARG A 91 -8.94 -8.85 -7.69
CA ARG A 91 -8.82 -7.76 -6.71
C ARG A 91 -8.64 -8.28 -5.28
N PHE A 92 -9.45 -9.26 -4.87
CA PHE A 92 -9.30 -9.89 -3.55
C PHE A 92 -7.91 -10.52 -3.38
N ASN A 93 -7.38 -11.13 -4.42
CA ASN A 93 -6.04 -11.72 -4.40
C ASN A 93 -4.93 -10.67 -4.28
N HIS A 94 -5.10 -9.47 -4.84
CA HIS A 94 -4.13 -8.38 -4.69
C HIS A 94 -3.94 -7.97 -3.23
N PHE A 95 -4.96 -8.07 -2.36
CA PHE A 95 -4.83 -7.80 -0.92
C PHE A 95 -3.96 -8.82 -0.18
N LYS A 96 -3.63 -9.97 -0.78
CA LYS A 96 -2.86 -11.02 -0.08
C LYS A 96 -1.42 -10.63 0.20
N LYS A 97 -0.84 -9.72 -0.60
CA LYS A 97 0.55 -9.28 -0.43
C LYS A 97 0.70 -7.83 -0.85
N ILE A 98 0.69 -6.93 0.11
CA ILE A 98 0.83 -5.49 -0.09
C ILE A 98 1.98 -4.97 0.76
N HIS A 99 2.78 -4.09 0.18
CA HIS A 99 3.91 -3.44 0.82
C HIS A 99 3.79 -1.92 0.72
N ILE A 100 4.31 -1.21 1.72
CA ILE A 100 4.62 0.22 1.59
C ILE A 100 5.88 0.40 0.74
N GLU A 101 6.11 1.60 0.22
CA GLU A 101 7.34 1.91 -0.50
C GLU A 101 8.50 2.11 0.48
N THR A 102 8.31 2.99 1.47
CA THR A 102 9.34 3.32 2.46
C THR A 102 8.73 3.97 3.70
N PHE A 103 9.44 3.85 4.81
CA PHE A 103 9.16 4.59 6.06
C PHE A 103 9.61 6.05 6.01
N ASN A 104 10.47 6.40 5.04
CA ASN A 104 10.93 7.76 4.85
C ASN A 104 9.90 8.57 4.04
N HIS A 105 9.04 9.29 4.72
CA HIS A 105 7.96 10.08 4.12
C HIS A 105 8.37 11.51 3.73
N HIS A 106 9.56 11.97 4.13
CA HIS A 106 10.10 13.31 3.85
C HIS A 106 9.21 14.49 4.29
N LEU A 107 8.26 14.27 5.20
CA LEU A 107 7.44 15.33 5.77
C LEU A 107 8.21 16.13 6.82
N SER A 108 7.98 17.44 6.84
CA SER A 108 8.38 18.29 7.97
C SER A 108 7.55 17.95 9.21
N PRO A 109 8.00 18.30 10.43
CA PRO A 109 7.18 18.09 11.63
C PRO A 109 5.79 18.71 11.55
N SER A 110 5.66 19.92 10.98
CA SER A 110 4.37 20.58 10.77
C SER A 110 3.51 19.90 9.71
N GLY A 111 4.13 19.37 8.65
CA GLY A 111 3.43 18.57 7.63
C GLY A 111 2.91 17.25 8.20
N LEU A 112 3.70 16.60 9.04
CA LEU A 112 3.31 15.37 9.72
C LEU A 112 2.13 15.62 10.68
N ASP A 113 2.19 16.68 11.47
CA ASP A 113 1.10 17.07 12.39
C ASP A 113 -0.19 17.38 11.61
N SER A 114 -0.08 18.19 10.55
CA SER A 114 -1.22 18.50 9.69
C SER A 114 -1.88 17.26 9.08
N LEU A 115 -1.07 16.35 8.54
CA LEU A 115 -1.57 15.15 7.89
C LEU A 115 -2.14 14.16 8.90
N SER A 116 -1.56 14.06 10.10
CA SER A 116 -2.05 13.18 11.16
C SER A 116 -3.45 13.59 11.68
N ASN A 117 -3.80 14.86 11.54
CA ASN A 117 -5.10 15.41 11.90
C ASN A 117 -6.10 15.48 10.73
N ALA A 118 -5.64 15.17 9.50
CA ALA A 118 -6.50 15.16 8.33
C ALA A 118 -7.35 13.90 8.25
N ALA A 119 -8.52 14.00 7.59
CA ALA A 119 -9.28 12.82 7.22
C ALA A 119 -8.55 12.07 6.09
N PRO A 120 -8.44 10.73 6.15
CA PRO A 120 -7.88 9.96 5.05
C PRO A 120 -8.79 10.01 3.82
N ALA A 121 -8.24 9.86 2.64
CA ALA A 121 -9.01 9.65 1.41
C ALA A 121 -9.64 8.24 1.40
N PHE A 122 -8.85 7.25 1.81
CA PHE A 122 -9.27 5.85 1.86
C PHE A 122 -8.81 5.18 3.15
N THR A 123 -9.59 4.22 3.64
CA THR A 123 -9.18 3.27 4.66
C THR A 123 -9.34 1.86 4.12
N MET A 124 -8.30 1.06 4.24
CA MET A 124 -8.33 -0.37 3.89
C MET A 124 -8.15 -1.21 5.14
N ARG A 125 -8.94 -2.26 5.26
CA ARG A 125 -8.89 -3.25 6.34
C ARG A 125 -8.83 -4.64 5.77
N ALA A 126 -8.01 -5.51 6.34
CA ALA A 126 -7.94 -6.91 5.98
C ALA A 126 -7.95 -7.80 7.22
N TRP A 127 -8.69 -8.90 7.15
CA TRP A 127 -8.78 -9.91 8.20
C TRP A 127 -8.33 -11.26 7.66
N GLY A 128 -7.46 -11.93 8.37
CA GLY A 128 -7.18 -13.35 8.16
C GLY A 128 -8.29 -14.23 8.69
N MET A 129 -8.19 -15.53 8.40
CA MET A 129 -9.18 -16.54 8.83
C MET A 129 -9.32 -16.63 10.35
N VAL A 130 -8.25 -16.34 11.09
CA VAL A 130 -8.20 -16.47 12.56
C VAL A 130 -8.14 -15.13 13.27
N ASP A 131 -8.07 -14.03 12.52
CA ASP A 131 -7.88 -12.70 13.08
C ASP A 131 -9.20 -12.16 13.67
N SER A 132 -9.14 -11.68 14.91
CA SER A 132 -10.27 -10.98 15.56
C SER A 132 -10.28 -9.49 15.20
N LEU A 133 -9.12 -8.88 14.94
CA LEU A 133 -8.96 -7.49 14.54
C LEU A 133 -8.35 -7.40 13.14
N PRO A 134 -8.67 -6.36 12.36
CA PRO A 134 -8.08 -6.15 11.05
C PRO A 134 -6.65 -5.62 11.15
N THR A 135 -5.86 -5.91 10.12
CA THR A 135 -4.76 -5.03 9.75
C THR A 135 -5.36 -3.85 8.98
N GLU A 136 -5.01 -2.63 9.37
CA GLU A 136 -5.59 -1.41 8.81
C GLU A 136 -4.51 -0.47 8.28
N ILE A 137 -4.79 0.21 7.16
CA ILE A 137 -3.99 1.28 6.60
C ILE A 137 -4.89 2.42 6.12
N HIS A 138 -4.50 3.66 6.43
CA HIS A 138 -5.19 4.87 5.99
C HIS A 138 -4.37 5.56 4.90
N LEU A 139 -4.99 5.92 3.78
CA LEU A 139 -4.33 6.56 2.65
C LEU A 139 -4.73 8.03 2.56
N PHE A 140 -3.75 8.88 2.27
CA PHE A 140 -3.92 10.32 2.14
C PHE A 140 -3.34 10.80 0.82
N TRP A 141 -4.04 11.72 0.17
CA TRP A 141 -3.52 12.33 -1.04
C TRP A 141 -2.22 13.08 -0.78
N LYS A 142 -1.27 12.94 -1.68
CA LYS A 142 0.00 13.65 -1.67
C LYS A 142 0.01 14.65 -2.81
N HIS A 143 0.35 15.91 -2.51
CA HIS A 143 0.62 16.89 -3.55
C HIS A 143 1.92 16.58 -4.29
N PRO A 144 1.99 16.84 -5.60
CA PRO A 144 3.22 16.64 -6.34
C PRO A 144 4.31 17.60 -5.84
N THR A 145 5.56 17.15 -5.92
CA THR A 145 6.71 17.99 -5.54
C THR A 145 6.97 19.11 -6.54
N MET A 146 6.55 18.91 -7.80
CA MET A 146 6.60 19.89 -8.90
C MET A 146 5.25 19.85 -9.61
N ASP A 147 4.83 20.98 -10.12
CA ASP A 147 3.61 21.08 -10.90
C ASP A 147 3.63 20.09 -12.08
N THR A 148 2.63 19.27 -12.15
CA THR A 148 2.40 18.32 -13.25
C THR A 148 1.05 18.62 -13.89
N TYR A 149 0.96 18.43 -15.20
CA TYR A 149 -0.25 18.73 -15.97
C TYR A 149 -0.67 17.48 -16.72
N ASP A 150 -1.97 17.34 -16.92
CA ASP A 150 -2.53 16.29 -17.76
C ASP A 150 -2.34 16.62 -19.27
N ASN A 151 -2.86 15.75 -20.15
CA ASN A 151 -2.77 15.92 -21.60
C ASN A 151 -3.58 17.13 -22.13
N GLU A 152 -4.50 17.69 -21.32
CA GLU A 152 -5.31 18.85 -21.64
C GLU A 152 -4.72 20.13 -21.05
N GLY A 153 -3.58 20.04 -20.35
CA GLY A 153 -2.89 21.15 -19.70
C GLY A 153 -3.53 21.58 -18.37
N VAL A 154 -4.34 20.73 -17.76
CA VAL A 154 -4.90 20.97 -16.43
C VAL A 154 -3.93 20.51 -15.36
N LEU A 155 -3.72 21.33 -14.33
CA LEU A 155 -2.83 21.03 -13.22
C LEU A 155 -3.35 19.79 -12.45
N ASN A 156 -2.47 18.80 -12.30
CA ASN A 156 -2.76 17.65 -11.46
C ASN A 156 -2.65 18.05 -9.98
N PRO A 157 -3.72 17.99 -9.20
CA PRO A 157 -3.69 18.37 -7.79
C PRO A 157 -2.91 17.35 -6.92
N TRP A 158 -2.76 16.12 -7.41
CA TRP A 158 -2.19 15.00 -6.66
C TRP A 158 -0.98 14.37 -7.37
N ASP A 159 -0.05 13.86 -6.58
CA ASP A 159 1.10 13.10 -7.07
C ASP A 159 0.60 11.84 -7.81
N GLY A 160 1.00 11.68 -9.06
CA GLY A 160 0.60 10.56 -9.90
C GLY A 160 1.25 9.22 -9.51
N ALA A 161 2.33 9.25 -8.72
CA ALA A 161 3.12 8.07 -8.39
C ALA A 161 2.94 7.61 -6.94
N ARG A 162 2.66 8.52 -6.01
CA ARG A 162 2.70 8.24 -4.56
C ARG A 162 1.53 8.83 -3.79
N MET A 163 1.23 8.18 -2.66
CA MET A 163 0.36 8.70 -1.60
C MET A 163 1.10 8.63 -0.27
N TYR A 164 0.65 9.41 0.71
CA TYR A 164 0.99 9.15 2.11
C TYR A 164 0.06 8.08 2.66
N ALA A 165 0.56 7.33 3.64
CA ALA A 165 -0.29 6.40 4.37
C ALA A 165 0.08 6.41 5.86
N LYS A 166 -0.92 6.14 6.73
CA LYS A 166 -0.70 5.86 8.14
C LYS A 166 -0.87 4.36 8.37
N PHE A 167 0.20 3.73 8.82
CA PHE A 167 0.25 2.31 9.13
C PHE A 167 0.97 2.08 10.46
N ASN A 168 0.35 1.33 11.39
CA ASN A 168 0.88 1.10 12.75
C ASN A 168 1.30 2.39 13.46
N GLU A 169 0.44 3.43 13.41
CA GLU A 169 0.66 4.76 13.97
C GLU A 169 1.82 5.57 13.33
N GLU A 170 2.49 5.03 12.34
CA GLU A 170 3.55 5.72 11.60
C GLU A 170 3.08 6.21 10.24
N MET A 171 3.57 7.40 9.84
CA MET A 171 3.37 7.90 8.49
C MET A 171 4.41 7.28 7.55
N VAL A 172 3.97 6.82 6.39
CA VAL A 172 4.78 6.12 5.39
C VAL A 172 4.45 6.60 3.98
N LEU A 173 5.29 6.26 3.01
CA LEU A 173 4.99 6.43 1.59
C LEU A 173 4.54 5.11 0.96
N VAL A 174 3.57 5.20 0.06
CA VAL A 174 3.06 4.09 -0.74
C VAL A 174 3.03 4.48 -2.22
N GLN A 175 3.23 3.49 -3.07
CA GLN A 175 3.17 3.66 -4.52
C GLN A 175 1.73 3.51 -5.02
N ARG A 176 1.24 4.46 -5.79
CA ARG A 176 -0.13 4.46 -6.31
C ARG A 176 -0.41 3.22 -7.16
N PHE A 177 0.50 2.82 -8.02
CA PHE A 177 0.28 1.65 -8.89
C PHE A 177 0.02 0.34 -8.10
N VAL A 178 0.47 0.25 -6.83
CA VAL A 178 0.18 -0.90 -5.96
C VAL A 178 -1.22 -0.80 -5.37
N PHE A 179 -1.65 0.42 -5.03
CA PHE A 179 -2.89 0.66 -4.30
C PHE A 179 -4.06 1.04 -5.22
N ASP A 180 -3.79 1.64 -6.39
CA ASP A 180 -4.84 2.06 -7.33
C ASP A 180 -5.73 0.87 -7.77
N ASP A 181 -5.15 -0.31 -8.00
CA ASP A 181 -5.92 -1.52 -8.33
C ASP A 181 -6.84 -1.99 -7.20
N LEU A 182 -6.50 -1.65 -5.94
CA LEU A 182 -7.32 -1.99 -4.76
C LEU A 182 -8.47 -1.01 -4.59
N ILE A 183 -8.28 0.26 -4.94
CA ILE A 183 -9.27 1.33 -4.82
C ILE A 183 -10.00 1.63 -6.14
N ALA A 184 -9.48 1.25 -7.31
CA ALA A 184 -10.18 1.47 -8.57
C ALA A 184 -11.52 0.74 -8.56
N LEU A 185 -12.61 1.45 -8.78
CA LEU A 185 -13.92 0.82 -8.94
C LEU A 185 -14.04 0.20 -10.32
N PRO A 186 -14.65 -0.98 -10.45
CA PRO A 186 -15.06 -1.48 -11.74
C PRO A 186 -16.01 -0.49 -12.41
N PRO A 187 -15.98 -0.35 -13.76
CA PRO A 187 -16.82 0.59 -14.49
C PRO A 187 -18.32 0.48 -14.17
N GLU A 188 -18.76 -0.68 -13.71
CA GLU A 188 -20.17 -0.95 -13.39
C GLU A 188 -20.60 -0.41 -12.01
N MET A 189 -19.70 0.16 -11.23
CA MET A 189 -20.03 0.81 -9.95
C MET A 189 -20.21 2.33 -10.08
N TYR A 190 -20.02 2.87 -11.29
CA TYR A 190 -20.33 4.25 -11.63
C TYR A 190 -21.80 4.43 -12.04
#